data_f97fd3ead63425f57bda061c96c2384a
#
_entry.id   f97fd3ead63425f57bda061c96c2384a
#
_cell.length_a   1.000
_cell.length_b   1.000
_cell.length_c   1.000
_cell.angle_alpha   90.00
_cell.angle_beta   90.00
_cell.angle_gamma   90.00
#
_symmetry.space_group_name_H-M   'P 1'
#
loop_
_entity.id
_entity.type
_entity.pdbx_description
1 polymer ?
#
loop_
_entity_poly.entity_id
_entity_poly.type
_entity_poly.pdbx_seq_one_letter_code
_entity_poly.pdbx_strand_id
1 'polypeptide(L)'
;MNREISIIIDEDGRKIVVINDIRFKGKEIKEWDEIERFLYEYVGKFYEIEETAEKIYIGKDFPDEFTHGKDKTVLKGPNLKAKANITQAVGELIQIATNKSSAVDYGEKHGKKARYGWYRYDTRLALPVYGFDGELVRYNIYKIRML
;
A
#
# COMPACT_ATOMS: atom_id res chain seq x y z
N MET A 1 11.62 -5.77 13.84
CA MET A 1 11.23 -4.36 13.87
C MET A 1 9.82 -4.23 14.40
N ASN A 2 9.63 -3.35 15.39
CA ASN A 2 8.30 -3.10 15.91
C ASN A 2 7.54 -2.20 14.95
N ARG A 3 6.40 -2.69 14.51
CA ARG A 3 5.51 -1.91 13.65
C ARG A 3 4.35 -1.38 14.48
N GLU A 4 4.12 -0.09 14.40
CA GLU A 4 3.00 0.59 15.06
C GLU A 4 1.76 0.55 14.17
N ILE A 5 1.26 -0.66 13.91
CA ILE A 5 0.18 -0.90 12.96
C ILE A 5 -1.00 -1.54 13.67
N SER A 6 -2.18 -1.01 13.42
CA SER A 6 -3.43 -1.59 13.93
C SER A 6 -4.50 -1.57 12.85
N ILE A 7 -5.50 -2.42 13.01
CA ILE A 7 -6.67 -2.44 12.15
C ILE A 7 -7.85 -2.03 12.99
N ILE A 8 -8.55 -0.97 12.58
CA ILE A 8 -9.74 -0.49 13.26
C ILE A 8 -10.96 -0.63 12.35
N ILE A 9 -12.14 -0.58 12.94
CA ILE A 9 -13.41 -0.61 12.22
C ILE A 9 -14.04 0.78 12.36
N ASP A 10 -14.41 1.40 11.25
CA ASP A 10 -15.05 2.71 11.26
C ASP A 10 -16.55 2.62 11.58
N GLU A 11 -17.24 3.77 11.55
CA GLU A 11 -18.67 3.86 11.86
C GLU A 11 -19.54 3.01 10.91
N ASP A 12 -19.08 2.83 9.65
CA ASP A 12 -19.81 2.06 8.66
C ASP A 12 -19.49 0.57 8.68
N GLY A 13 -18.70 0.12 9.66
CA GLY A 13 -18.29 -1.27 9.78
C GLY A 13 -17.15 -1.67 8.84
N ARG A 14 -16.50 -0.70 8.21
CA ARG A 14 -15.37 -0.95 7.29
C ARG A 14 -14.05 -0.90 8.02
N LYS A 15 -13.13 -1.74 7.60
CA LYS A 15 -11.80 -1.80 8.19
C LYS A 15 -10.87 -0.74 7.60
N ILE A 16 -9.98 -0.22 8.44
CA ILE A 16 -8.93 0.72 8.07
C ILE A 16 -7.64 0.26 8.73
N VAL A 17 -6.54 0.23 7.96
CA VAL A 17 -5.22 0.00 8.54
C VAL A 17 -4.67 1.34 9.02
N VAL A 18 -4.33 1.42 10.31
CA VAL A 18 -3.76 2.62 10.92
C VAL A 18 -2.27 2.39 11.13
N ILE A 19 -1.45 3.26 10.56
CA ILE A 19 -0.01 3.26 10.76
C ILE A 19 0.31 4.44 11.67
N ASN A 20 0.77 4.17 12.88
CA ASN A 20 1.02 5.22 13.88
C ASN A 20 2.45 5.76 13.84
N ASP A 21 3.32 5.19 13.04
CA ASP A 21 4.70 5.65 12.88
C ASP A 21 4.96 6.06 11.42
N ILE A 22 5.28 7.33 11.22
CA ILE A 22 5.65 7.83 9.90
C ILE A 22 7.14 7.56 9.70
N ARG A 23 7.46 6.44 9.09
CA ARG A 23 8.82 6.00 8.87
C ARG A 23 9.49 6.68 7.67
N PHE A 24 8.70 6.97 6.63
CA PHE A 24 9.22 7.51 5.37
C PHE A 24 8.53 8.83 5.02
N LYS A 25 9.29 9.78 4.51
CA LYS A 25 8.78 11.08 4.07
C LYS A 25 8.34 11.09 2.60
N GLY A 26 8.92 10.20 1.79
CA GLY A 26 8.58 10.07 0.38
C GLY A 26 9.16 11.15 -0.51
N LYS A 27 10.21 11.86 -0.10
CA LYS A 27 10.75 13.02 -0.81
C LYS A 27 12.04 12.77 -1.57
N GLU A 28 12.95 11.96 -1.03
CA GLU A 28 14.30 11.80 -1.57
C GLU A 28 14.48 10.48 -2.32
N ILE A 29 15.30 10.51 -3.37
CA ILE A 29 15.61 9.31 -4.15
C ILE A 29 16.26 8.23 -3.29
N LYS A 30 17.16 8.61 -2.39
CA LYS A 30 17.80 7.68 -1.46
C LYS A 30 16.79 6.92 -0.61
N GLU A 31 15.74 7.60 -0.17
CA GLU A 31 14.71 6.98 0.66
C GLU A 31 13.97 5.90 -0.13
N TRP A 32 13.70 6.15 -1.41
CA TRP A 32 13.03 5.15 -2.24
C TRP A 32 13.88 3.91 -2.46
N ASP A 33 15.21 4.05 -2.49
CA ASP A 33 16.11 2.90 -2.54
C ASP A 33 16.06 2.11 -1.23
N GLU A 34 15.95 2.78 -0.08
CA GLU A 34 15.76 2.12 1.21
C GLU A 34 14.42 1.40 1.28
N ILE A 35 13.38 2.02 0.75
CA ILE A 35 12.03 1.45 0.69
C ILE A 35 12.06 0.17 -0.16
N GLU A 36 12.72 0.20 -1.30
CA GLU A 36 12.88 -0.99 -2.14
C GLU A 36 13.53 -2.13 -1.35
N ARG A 37 14.62 -1.87 -0.66
CA ARG A 37 15.29 -2.88 0.17
C ARG A 37 14.38 -3.41 1.27
N PHE A 38 13.62 -2.54 1.89
CA PHE A 38 12.65 -2.91 2.91
C PHE A 38 11.59 -3.87 2.36
N LEU A 39 11.10 -3.60 1.15
CA LEU A 39 10.07 -4.41 0.51
C LEU A 39 10.53 -5.82 0.18
N TYR A 40 11.83 -6.07 0.04
CA TYR A 40 12.34 -7.43 -0.17
C TYR A 40 12.01 -8.38 1.00
N GLU A 41 11.73 -7.86 2.18
CA GLU A 41 11.28 -8.67 3.31
C GLU A 41 9.94 -9.37 3.03
N TYR A 42 9.13 -8.81 2.15
CA TYR A 42 7.83 -9.38 1.79
C TYR A 42 7.93 -10.43 0.67
N VAL A 43 8.98 -10.40 -0.13
CA VAL A 43 9.11 -11.30 -1.29
C VAL A 43 9.07 -12.77 -0.85
N GLY A 44 8.25 -13.55 -1.53
CA GLY A 44 8.05 -14.96 -1.22
C GLY A 44 6.97 -15.23 -0.19
N LYS A 45 6.41 -14.20 0.40
CA LYS A 45 5.30 -14.32 1.34
C LYS A 45 3.97 -14.21 0.62
N PHE A 46 2.90 -14.69 1.26
CA PHE A 46 1.56 -14.49 0.77
C PHE A 46 0.65 -13.98 1.89
N TYR A 47 -0.42 -13.30 1.49
CA TYR A 47 -1.42 -12.79 2.41
C TYR A 47 -2.81 -13.13 1.90
N GLU A 48 -3.73 -13.45 2.80
CA GLU A 48 -5.08 -13.82 2.44
C GLU A 48 -6.02 -12.62 2.56
N ILE A 49 -6.80 -12.38 1.51
CA ILE A 49 -7.86 -11.37 1.52
C ILE A 49 -9.04 -11.96 2.27
N GLU A 50 -9.44 -11.35 3.38
CA GLU A 50 -10.52 -11.87 4.24
C GLU A 50 -11.86 -11.98 3.50
N GLU A 51 -12.17 -11.00 2.66
CA GLU A 51 -13.46 -10.96 1.97
C GLU A 51 -13.64 -12.10 0.94
N THR A 52 -12.57 -12.46 0.23
CA THR A 52 -12.63 -13.42 -0.87
C THR A 52 -11.92 -14.73 -0.58
N ALA A 53 -11.16 -14.81 0.50
CA ALA A 53 -10.26 -15.93 0.85
C ALA A 53 -9.17 -16.20 -0.20
N GLU A 54 -8.90 -15.23 -1.07
CA GLU A 54 -7.84 -15.34 -2.05
C GLU A 54 -6.47 -15.07 -1.42
N LYS A 55 -5.46 -15.78 -1.91
CA LYS A 55 -4.07 -15.60 -1.47
C LYS A 55 -3.31 -14.76 -2.49
N ILE A 56 -2.68 -13.70 -2.01
CA ILE A 56 -1.88 -12.81 -2.86
C ILE A 56 -0.41 -13.02 -2.52
N TYR A 57 0.36 -13.46 -3.50
CA TYR A 57 1.79 -13.69 -3.35
C TYR A 57 2.57 -12.44 -3.74
N ILE A 58 3.60 -12.15 -2.96
CA ILE A 58 4.50 -11.04 -3.25
C ILE A 58 5.67 -11.57 -4.08
N GLY A 59 5.69 -11.20 -5.34
CA GLY A 59 6.73 -11.62 -6.27
C GLY A 59 8.02 -10.80 -6.16
N LYS A 60 9.09 -11.33 -6.73
CA LYS A 60 10.42 -10.71 -6.67
C LYS A 60 10.51 -9.35 -7.39
N ASP A 61 9.60 -9.08 -8.31
CA ASP A 61 9.60 -7.82 -9.07
C ASP A 61 8.86 -6.69 -8.34
N PHE A 62 8.11 -7.02 -7.30
CA PHE A 62 7.29 -6.05 -6.59
C PHE A 62 8.09 -4.87 -6.00
N PRO A 63 9.22 -5.10 -5.31
CA PRO A 63 9.96 -3.96 -4.74
C PRO A 63 10.37 -2.92 -5.77
N ASP A 64 10.88 -3.35 -6.91
CA ASP A 64 11.29 -2.43 -7.97
C ASP A 64 10.09 -1.73 -8.62
N GLU A 65 9.06 -2.48 -8.96
CA GLU A 65 7.85 -1.92 -9.58
C GLU A 65 7.18 -0.89 -8.68
N PHE A 66 7.15 -1.14 -7.38
CA PHE A 66 6.54 -0.21 -6.42
C PHE A 66 7.34 1.08 -6.30
N THR A 67 8.66 0.99 -6.22
CA THR A 67 9.52 2.15 -5.91
C THR A 67 9.98 2.92 -7.13
N HIS A 68 10.10 2.27 -8.28
CA HIS A 68 10.64 2.87 -9.51
C HIS A 68 9.66 2.89 -10.68
N GLY A 69 8.39 2.58 -10.41
CA GLY A 69 7.34 2.64 -11.43
C GLY A 69 7.03 4.06 -11.86
N LYS A 70 6.43 4.20 -13.04
CA LYS A 70 6.09 5.51 -13.62
C LYS A 70 5.17 6.35 -12.73
N ASP A 71 4.28 5.70 -11.99
CA ASP A 71 3.31 6.40 -11.14
C ASP A 71 3.96 7.23 -10.05
N LYS A 72 5.14 6.83 -9.60
CA LYS A 72 5.87 7.56 -8.58
C LYS A 72 6.24 8.97 -9.04
N THR A 73 6.57 9.14 -10.31
CA THR A 73 7.05 10.42 -10.83
C THR A 73 5.96 11.48 -10.92
N VAL A 74 4.69 11.07 -10.99
CA VAL A 74 3.57 12.00 -11.10
C VAL A 74 2.93 12.31 -9.74
N LEU A 75 3.26 11.55 -8.70
CA LEU A 75 2.75 11.79 -7.35
C LEU A 75 3.59 12.84 -6.63
N LYS A 76 2.94 13.72 -5.88
CA LYS A 76 3.61 14.78 -5.12
C LYS A 76 2.99 14.95 -3.74
N GLY A 77 3.80 15.44 -2.80
CA GLY A 77 3.34 15.81 -1.48
C GLY A 77 2.77 14.66 -0.65
N PRO A 78 1.58 14.84 -0.06
CA PRO A 78 1.01 13.84 0.84
C PRO A 78 0.82 12.45 0.22
N ASN A 79 0.57 12.39 -1.09
CA ASN A 79 0.39 11.11 -1.77
C ASN A 79 1.67 10.28 -1.83
N LEU A 80 2.82 10.93 -2.03
CA LEU A 80 4.11 10.24 -1.98
C LEU A 80 4.42 9.73 -0.58
N LYS A 81 4.12 10.52 0.43
CA LYS A 81 4.29 10.13 1.82
C LYS A 81 3.42 8.91 2.15
N ALA A 82 2.17 8.94 1.73
CA ALA A 82 1.26 7.81 1.94
C ALA A 82 1.78 6.57 1.22
N LYS A 83 2.18 6.69 -0.04
CA LYS A 83 2.72 5.57 -0.81
C LYS A 83 3.97 4.98 -0.14
N ALA A 84 4.87 5.82 0.34
CA ALA A 84 6.07 5.36 1.03
C ALA A 84 5.74 4.58 2.30
N ASN A 85 4.76 5.03 3.06
CA ASN A 85 4.40 4.39 4.33
C ASN A 85 3.49 3.17 4.19
N ILE A 86 2.83 2.98 3.05
CA ILE A 86 2.10 1.75 2.72
C ILE A 86 3.02 0.53 2.90
N THR A 87 4.30 0.68 2.62
CA THR A 87 5.27 -0.41 2.70
C THR A 87 5.39 -1.01 4.08
N GLN A 88 5.02 -0.29 5.12
CA GLN A 88 5.01 -0.82 6.49
C GLN A 88 3.87 -1.82 6.73
N ALA A 89 2.83 -1.81 5.91
CA ALA A 89 1.60 -2.54 6.16
C ALA A 89 1.05 -3.25 4.92
N VAL A 90 1.91 -3.71 4.03
CA VAL A 90 1.50 -4.41 2.80
C VAL A 90 0.56 -5.59 3.12
N GLY A 91 0.93 -6.42 4.09
CA GLY A 91 0.12 -7.58 4.45
C GLY A 91 -1.25 -7.19 5.00
N GLU A 92 -1.29 -6.26 5.94
CA GLU A 92 -2.53 -5.81 6.57
C GLU A 92 -3.47 -5.16 5.55
N LEU A 93 -2.91 -4.34 4.62
CA LEU A 93 -3.70 -3.70 3.57
C LEU A 93 -4.33 -4.73 2.63
N ILE A 94 -3.61 -5.78 2.29
CA ILE A 94 -4.14 -6.88 1.47
C ILE A 94 -5.25 -7.61 2.23
N GLN A 95 -5.03 -7.91 3.50
CA GLN A 95 -5.99 -8.67 4.32
C GLN A 95 -7.36 -8.01 4.38
N ILE A 96 -7.42 -6.69 4.49
CA ILE A 96 -8.69 -5.96 4.60
C ILE A 96 -9.27 -5.52 3.26
N ALA A 97 -8.63 -5.84 2.14
CA ALA A 97 -9.06 -5.38 0.82
C ALA A 97 -10.49 -5.84 0.49
N THR A 98 -11.22 -4.98 -0.21
CA THR A 98 -12.62 -5.18 -0.56
C THR A 98 -12.87 -4.80 -2.02
N ASN A 99 -14.10 -4.97 -2.48
CA ASN A 99 -14.55 -4.52 -3.80
C ASN A 99 -13.71 -5.06 -4.96
N LYS A 100 -13.46 -6.37 -4.94
CA LYS A 100 -12.78 -7.01 -6.07
C LYS A 100 -13.53 -6.73 -7.37
N SER A 101 -12.82 -6.20 -8.36
CA SER A 101 -13.37 -5.99 -9.69
C SER A 101 -12.35 -6.43 -10.73
N SER A 102 -12.85 -6.88 -11.90
CA SER A 102 -11.95 -7.21 -13.00
C SER A 102 -11.63 -5.96 -13.80
N ALA A 103 -10.41 -5.92 -14.32
CA ALA A 103 -9.95 -4.87 -15.21
C ALA A 103 -9.33 -5.51 -16.43
N VAL A 104 -9.57 -4.90 -17.60
CA VAL A 104 -8.98 -5.36 -18.85
C VAL A 104 -7.64 -4.65 -19.04
N ASP A 105 -6.63 -5.40 -19.50
CA ASP A 105 -5.33 -4.83 -19.81
C ASP A 105 -5.36 -4.21 -21.21
N TYR A 106 -5.94 -3.02 -21.32
CA TYR A 106 -6.02 -2.30 -22.59
C TYR A 106 -4.62 -1.94 -23.09
N GLY A 107 -4.33 -2.29 -24.35
CA GLY A 107 -3.06 -1.98 -24.96
C GLY A 107 -1.92 -2.91 -24.57
N GLU A 108 -2.22 -4.01 -23.95
CA GLU A 108 -1.26 -5.06 -23.58
C GLU A 108 -0.06 -4.53 -22.78
N LYS A 109 -0.29 -3.55 -21.91
CA LYS A 109 0.77 -2.92 -21.11
C LYS A 109 1.59 -3.91 -20.29
N HIS A 110 0.97 -4.97 -19.83
CA HIS A 110 1.59 -5.94 -18.92
C HIS A 110 1.91 -7.26 -19.61
N GLY A 111 1.60 -7.37 -20.90
CA GLY A 111 1.91 -8.53 -21.73
C GLY A 111 1.43 -9.84 -21.12
N LYS A 112 2.34 -10.79 -21.01
CA LYS A 112 2.01 -12.13 -20.49
C LYS A 112 1.58 -12.14 -19.03
N LYS A 113 1.97 -11.15 -18.24
CA LYS A 113 1.62 -11.07 -16.82
C LYS A 113 0.14 -10.82 -16.61
N ALA A 114 -0.54 -10.18 -17.57
CA ALA A 114 -1.96 -9.89 -17.51
C ALA A 114 -2.78 -10.82 -18.42
N ARG A 115 -2.29 -12.03 -18.64
CA ARG A 115 -2.90 -13.02 -19.55
C ARG A 115 -4.38 -13.30 -19.28
N TYR A 116 -4.75 -13.28 -17.99
CA TYR A 116 -6.13 -13.57 -17.55
C TYR A 116 -6.85 -12.30 -17.08
N GLY A 117 -6.32 -11.14 -17.42
CA GLY A 117 -6.83 -9.85 -16.97
C GLY A 117 -6.23 -9.43 -15.63
N TRP A 118 -6.69 -8.31 -15.15
CA TRP A 118 -6.27 -7.73 -13.87
C TRP A 118 -7.45 -7.68 -12.94
N TYR A 119 -7.18 -7.87 -11.64
CA TYR A 119 -8.15 -7.64 -10.61
C TYR A 119 -7.74 -6.41 -9.82
N ARG A 120 -8.73 -5.62 -9.41
CA ARG A 120 -8.53 -4.44 -8.57
C ARG A 120 -9.25 -4.65 -7.26
N TYR A 121 -8.64 -4.15 -6.21
CA TYR A 121 -9.19 -4.18 -4.85
C TYR A 121 -9.06 -2.80 -4.26
N ASP A 122 -9.99 -2.45 -3.37
CA ASP A 122 -9.92 -1.21 -2.62
C ASP A 122 -9.47 -1.53 -1.19
N THR A 123 -8.59 -0.69 -0.66
CA THR A 123 -8.18 -0.79 0.73
C THR A 123 -8.04 0.62 1.30
N ARG A 124 -7.84 0.73 2.61
CA ARG A 124 -7.85 2.02 3.29
C ARG A 124 -6.74 2.10 4.32
N LEU A 125 -6.08 3.26 4.36
CA LEU A 125 -4.95 3.54 5.22
C LEU A 125 -5.19 4.84 5.97
N ALA A 126 -4.87 4.89 7.25
CA ALA A 126 -4.87 6.11 8.04
C ALA A 126 -3.45 6.41 8.53
N LEU A 127 -3.02 7.64 8.32
CA LEU A 127 -1.73 8.14 8.80
C LEU A 127 -1.94 9.31 9.75
N PRO A 128 -1.15 9.39 10.83
CA PRO A 128 -1.28 10.49 11.78
C PRO A 128 -0.71 11.79 11.23
N VAL A 129 -1.32 12.89 11.65
CA VAL A 129 -0.81 14.24 11.37
C VAL A 129 -0.52 14.86 12.72
N TYR A 130 0.73 15.29 12.92
CA TYR A 130 1.19 15.91 14.14
C TYR A 130 1.33 17.43 13.98
N GLY A 131 1.02 18.18 15.03
CA GLY A 131 1.23 19.60 15.09
C GLY A 131 2.68 19.97 15.41
N PHE A 132 2.96 21.28 15.50
CA PHE A 132 4.30 21.79 15.79
C PHE A 132 4.85 21.36 17.14
N ASP A 133 3.97 21.09 18.07
CA ASP A 133 4.33 20.65 19.42
C ASP A 133 4.48 19.13 19.55
N GLY A 134 4.33 18.41 18.43
CA GLY A 134 4.40 16.96 18.41
C GLY A 134 3.11 16.28 18.84
N GLU A 135 2.03 17.04 19.13
CA GLU A 135 0.75 16.46 19.48
C GLU A 135 0.01 15.91 18.26
N LEU A 136 -0.70 14.81 18.45
CA LEU A 136 -1.55 14.24 17.40
C LEU A 136 -2.74 15.16 17.14
N VAL A 137 -2.85 15.66 15.90
CA VAL A 137 -3.92 16.56 15.50
C VAL A 137 -5.09 15.78 14.92
N ARG A 138 -4.81 14.86 14.00
CA ARG A 138 -5.81 14.06 13.30
C ARG A 138 -5.15 12.90 12.56
N TYR A 139 -5.97 12.04 11.99
CA TYR A 139 -5.54 11.04 11.02
C TYR A 139 -6.06 11.43 9.64
N ASN A 140 -5.19 11.37 8.64
CA ASN A 140 -5.62 11.47 7.23
C ASN A 140 -5.90 10.06 6.72
N ILE A 141 -7.05 9.90 6.08
CA ILE A 141 -7.49 8.61 5.54
C ILE A 141 -7.27 8.61 4.03
N TYR A 142 -6.60 7.59 3.55
CA TYR A 142 -6.29 7.40 2.13
C TYR A 142 -7.03 6.18 1.63
N LYS A 143 -7.77 6.36 0.52
CA LYS A 143 -8.35 5.24 -0.21
C LYS A 143 -7.31 4.77 -1.22
N ILE A 144 -7.04 3.48 -1.23
CA ILE A 144 -6.00 2.88 -2.06
C ILE A 144 -6.65 1.87 -2.99
N ARG A 145 -6.32 1.95 -4.27
CA ARG A 145 -6.71 0.95 -5.24
C ARG A 145 -5.49 0.09 -5.56
N MET A 146 -5.61 -1.20 -5.34
CA MET A 146 -4.56 -2.17 -5.65
C MET A 146 -4.88 -2.89 -6.94
N LEU A 147 -3.86 -3.22 -7.70
CA LEU A 147 -3.96 -4.01 -8.92
C LEU A 147 -3.47 -5.43 -8.72
#